data_074682c946d7fa579edf76f64c6af034
#
_entry.id   074682c946d7fa579edf76f64c6af034
#
_cell.length_a   1.000
_cell.length_b   1.000
_cell.length_c   1.000
_cell.angle_alpha   90.00
_cell.angle_beta   90.00
_cell.angle_gamma   90.00
#
_symmetry.space_group_name_H-M   'P 1'
#
loop_
_entity.id
_entity.type
_entity.pdbx_description
1 polymer ?
#
loop_
_entity_poly.entity_id
_entity_poly.type
_entity_poly.pdbx_seq_one_letter_code
_entity_poly.pdbx_strand_id
1 'polypeptide(L)'
;MYGKNPVCVVPDMLDGMRVTELAEYCFSFKSMPEKLKTELGIDDILRPDMTELCDDYIERVILPDGMQKIGRLCFYNCSRLSVLELPSDICDVDGDAFMNCTKLYMLVMRGSPKDKSCLKQILSQISTLVRVRWADSDGNAIAQACFFEYDQTYDEIGPAHIFKLNMNGEGFRARQAFMDRVFVWKQYDEIFSEAIAQESEDDLLDMAFYRLIYAYELSKEARQQFLLSLIHISEPTR
;
A
#
# COMPACT_ATOMS: atom_id res chain seq x y z
N MET A 1 0.79 -11.55 18.66
CA MET A 1 0.57 -10.23 19.32
C MET A 1 -0.88 -10.17 19.81
N TYR A 2 -1.16 -9.63 21.00
CA TYR A 2 -2.51 -9.59 21.59
C TYR A 2 -2.89 -8.16 21.96
N GLY A 3 -4.15 -7.79 21.81
CA GLY A 3 -4.68 -6.45 22.13
C GLY A 3 -6.18 -6.41 22.26
N LYS A 4 -6.70 -5.30 22.81
CA LYS A 4 -8.14 -5.02 22.92
C LYS A 4 -8.67 -4.09 21.83
N ASN A 5 -7.79 -3.58 20.98
CA ASN A 5 -8.10 -2.62 19.93
C ASN A 5 -7.57 -3.16 18.60
N PRO A 6 -8.32 -3.08 17.50
CA PRO A 6 -7.85 -3.47 16.18
C PRO A 6 -6.71 -2.59 15.61
N VAL A 7 -6.24 -1.62 16.39
CA VAL A 7 -5.09 -0.77 16.05
C VAL A 7 -3.86 -1.28 16.79
N CYS A 8 -2.81 -1.62 16.05
CA CYS A 8 -1.52 -2.02 16.58
C CYS A 8 -0.47 -0.94 16.34
N VAL A 9 0.14 -0.49 17.43
CA VAL A 9 1.36 0.33 17.37
C VAL A 9 2.54 -0.58 17.72
N VAL A 10 3.39 -0.86 16.73
CA VAL A 10 4.59 -1.67 16.95
C VAL A 10 5.61 -0.81 17.71
N PRO A 11 6.14 -1.28 18.86
CA PRO A 11 7.06 -0.49 19.66
C PRO A 11 8.42 -0.32 18.97
N ASP A 12 9.12 0.79 19.23
CA ASP A 12 10.47 1.03 18.73
C ASP A 12 11.49 0.04 19.32
N MET A 13 11.24 -0.41 20.56
CA MET A 13 12.12 -1.28 21.31
C MET A 13 11.35 -2.47 21.89
N LEU A 14 11.92 -3.65 21.79
CA LEU A 14 11.42 -4.87 22.43
C LEU A 14 12.57 -5.53 23.18
N ASP A 15 12.43 -5.77 24.48
CA ASP A 15 13.46 -6.38 25.34
C ASP A 15 14.85 -5.71 25.21
N GLY A 16 14.87 -4.38 25.08
CA GLY A 16 16.11 -3.61 24.95
C GLY A 16 16.73 -3.61 23.55
N MET A 17 16.11 -4.27 22.59
CA MET A 17 16.54 -4.30 21.19
C MET A 17 15.62 -3.43 20.33
N ARG A 18 16.20 -2.75 19.33
CA ARG A 18 15.42 -1.99 18.36
C ARG A 18 14.65 -2.91 17.44
N VAL A 19 13.38 -2.61 17.21
CA VAL A 19 12.54 -3.35 16.26
C VAL A 19 12.78 -2.77 14.86
N THR A 20 13.44 -3.55 14.01
CA THR A 20 13.81 -3.18 12.64
C THR A 20 13.17 -4.04 11.59
N GLU A 21 12.62 -5.19 11.97
CA GLU A 21 12.02 -6.15 11.04
C GLU A 21 10.73 -6.74 11.60
N LEU A 22 9.78 -6.98 10.73
CA LEU A 22 8.65 -7.87 10.99
C LEU A 22 8.94 -9.24 10.40
N ALA A 23 8.81 -10.25 11.21
CA ALA A 23 9.03 -11.64 10.81
C ALA A 23 7.97 -12.14 9.81
N GLU A 24 8.25 -13.25 9.17
CA GLU A 24 7.27 -14.00 8.37
C GLU A 24 6.04 -14.34 9.22
N TYR A 25 4.83 -14.16 8.66
CA TYR A 25 3.53 -14.35 9.32
C TYR A 25 3.28 -13.53 10.60
N CYS A 26 3.99 -12.43 10.83
CA CYS A 26 3.91 -11.68 12.09
C CYS A 26 2.47 -11.26 12.47
N PHE A 27 1.65 -10.86 11.50
CA PHE A 27 0.24 -10.53 11.67
C PHE A 27 -0.72 -11.57 11.04
N SER A 28 -0.20 -12.72 10.63
CA SER A 28 -0.94 -13.79 9.97
C SER A 28 -0.80 -15.11 10.71
N PHE A 29 -0.78 -15.04 12.03
CA PHE A 29 -0.46 -16.18 12.89
C PHE A 29 -1.41 -17.37 12.68
N LYS A 30 -2.71 -17.15 12.49
CA LYS A 30 -3.68 -18.20 12.21
C LYS A 30 -3.39 -18.94 10.90
N SER A 31 -2.83 -18.22 9.93
CA SER A 31 -2.46 -18.77 8.61
C SER A 31 -1.05 -19.38 8.60
N MET A 32 -0.29 -19.28 9.70
CA MET A 32 1.04 -19.84 9.82
C MET A 32 0.98 -21.38 9.86
N PRO A 33 1.79 -22.09 9.04
CA PRO A 33 1.85 -23.54 9.08
C PRO A 33 2.28 -24.08 10.46
N GLU A 34 1.64 -25.15 10.95
CA GLU A 34 1.92 -25.76 12.25
C GLU A 34 3.39 -26.18 12.41
N LYS A 35 4.01 -26.68 11.33
CA LYS A 35 5.43 -27.00 11.32
C LYS A 35 6.29 -25.78 11.68
N LEU A 36 5.99 -24.62 11.12
CA LEU A 36 6.72 -23.38 11.38
C LEU A 36 6.48 -22.88 12.80
N LYS A 37 5.25 -22.98 13.34
CA LYS A 37 4.96 -22.67 14.75
C LYS A 37 5.82 -23.50 15.70
N THR A 38 5.91 -24.80 15.44
CA THR A 38 6.74 -25.73 16.24
C THR A 38 8.24 -25.38 16.16
N GLU A 39 8.75 -25.09 14.95
CA GLU A 39 10.15 -24.72 14.75
C GLU A 39 10.52 -23.41 15.47
N LEU A 40 9.57 -22.46 15.54
CA LEU A 40 9.76 -21.18 16.23
C LEU A 40 9.47 -21.27 17.74
N GLY A 41 9.03 -22.42 18.25
CA GLY A 41 8.66 -22.59 19.66
C GLY A 41 7.48 -21.73 20.09
N ILE A 42 6.58 -21.46 19.15
CA ILE A 42 5.39 -20.64 19.42
C ILE A 42 4.30 -21.56 19.97
N ASP A 43 4.11 -21.50 21.29
CA ASP A 43 2.98 -22.16 21.93
C ASP A 43 1.72 -21.29 21.83
N ASP A 44 0.54 -21.94 21.71
CA ASP A 44 -0.76 -21.28 21.80
C ASP A 44 -1.00 -20.77 23.22
N ILE A 45 -0.42 -19.64 23.55
CA ILE A 45 -0.66 -18.96 24.82
C ILE A 45 -2.05 -18.31 24.73
N LEU A 46 -3.05 -19.04 25.20
CA LEU A 46 -4.41 -18.52 25.32
C LEU A 46 -4.45 -17.38 26.36
N ARG A 47 -4.76 -16.18 25.90
CA ARG A 47 -5.06 -15.01 26.74
C ARG A 47 -6.53 -14.66 26.60
N PRO A 48 -7.41 -15.22 27.43
CA PRO A 48 -8.85 -15.15 27.24
C PRO A 48 -9.46 -13.74 27.34
N ASP A 49 -8.72 -12.78 27.86
CA ASP A 49 -9.10 -11.37 27.99
C ASP A 49 -8.59 -10.46 26.86
N MET A 50 -7.85 -11.02 25.89
CA MET A 50 -7.27 -10.30 24.77
C MET A 50 -7.56 -10.99 23.45
N THR A 51 -7.71 -10.21 22.38
CA THR A 51 -7.85 -10.70 21.00
C THR A 51 -6.48 -10.70 20.33
N GLU A 52 -6.21 -11.72 19.53
CA GLU A 52 -5.02 -11.75 18.67
C GLU A 52 -5.12 -10.64 17.63
N LEU A 53 -4.05 -9.82 17.56
CA LEU A 53 -3.92 -8.78 16.56
C LEU A 53 -3.37 -9.37 15.26
N CYS A 54 -4.18 -10.16 14.58
CA CYS A 54 -3.80 -10.84 13.36
C CYS A 54 -5.01 -11.05 12.43
N ASP A 55 -4.73 -11.43 11.19
CA ASP A 55 -5.67 -11.86 10.16
C ASP A 55 -6.88 -10.91 10.03
N ASP A 56 -8.08 -11.39 10.33
CA ASP A 56 -9.34 -10.70 10.15
C ASP A 56 -9.72 -9.71 11.28
N TYR A 57 -8.86 -9.52 12.29
CA TYR A 57 -9.14 -8.60 13.41
C TYR A 57 -8.43 -7.26 13.27
N ILE A 58 -7.18 -7.23 12.76
CA ILE A 58 -6.39 -6.02 12.68
C ILE A 58 -6.92 -5.04 11.62
N GLU A 59 -7.06 -3.76 11.96
CA GLU A 59 -7.56 -2.72 11.04
C GLU A 59 -6.50 -1.66 10.72
N ARG A 60 -5.61 -1.37 11.66
CA ARG A 60 -4.52 -0.39 11.47
C ARG A 60 -3.25 -0.86 12.13
N VAL A 61 -2.15 -0.70 11.42
CA VAL A 61 -0.80 -0.96 11.93
C VAL A 61 0.06 0.28 11.76
N ILE A 62 0.77 0.65 12.83
CA ILE A 62 1.74 1.74 12.85
C ILE A 62 3.10 1.12 13.15
N LEU A 63 4.02 1.20 12.19
CA LEU A 63 5.38 0.69 12.31
C LEU A 63 6.32 1.76 12.88
N PRO A 64 7.36 1.40 13.64
CA PRO A 64 8.32 2.36 14.18
C PRO A 64 9.22 2.97 13.10
N ASP A 65 9.84 4.11 13.39
CA ASP A 65 10.74 4.83 12.47
C ASP A 65 12.04 4.07 12.16
N GLY A 66 12.39 3.07 12.88
CA GLY A 66 13.55 2.25 12.59
C GLY A 66 13.27 1.01 11.74
N MET A 67 12.02 0.85 11.27
CA MET A 67 11.61 -0.32 10.49
C MET A 67 12.32 -0.37 9.14
N GLN A 68 12.96 -1.48 8.84
CA GLN A 68 13.70 -1.69 7.59
C GLN A 68 13.11 -2.78 6.71
N LYS A 69 12.50 -3.80 7.32
CA LYS A 69 12.01 -4.95 6.57
C LYS A 69 10.64 -5.44 7.02
N ILE A 70 9.81 -5.85 6.05
CA ILE A 70 8.57 -6.59 6.26
C ILE A 70 8.76 -7.99 5.65
N GLY A 71 8.64 -9.01 6.48
CA GLY A 71 8.84 -10.40 6.08
C GLY A 71 7.72 -10.95 5.20
N ARG A 72 7.99 -12.09 4.58
CA ARG A 72 7.07 -12.80 3.69
C ARG A 72 5.76 -13.14 4.40
N LEU A 73 4.63 -12.98 3.71
CA LEU A 73 3.30 -13.31 4.25
C LEU A 73 2.98 -12.62 5.59
N CYS A 74 3.67 -11.50 5.92
CA CYS A 74 3.56 -10.83 7.21
C CYS A 74 2.12 -10.41 7.54
N PHE A 75 1.36 -9.92 6.55
CA PHE A 75 -0.03 -9.50 6.65
C PHE A 75 -0.97 -10.40 5.82
N TYR A 76 -0.55 -11.61 5.49
CA TYR A 76 -1.37 -12.54 4.71
C TYR A 76 -2.74 -12.75 5.36
N ASN A 77 -3.82 -12.64 4.57
CA ASN A 77 -5.21 -12.72 5.05
C ASN A 77 -5.64 -11.64 6.07
N CYS A 78 -4.89 -10.55 6.23
CA CYS A 78 -5.36 -9.43 7.04
C CYS A 78 -6.47 -8.66 6.30
N SER A 79 -7.62 -9.31 6.11
CA SER A 79 -8.72 -8.85 5.26
C SER A 79 -9.39 -7.56 5.76
N ARG A 80 -9.20 -7.16 7.03
CA ARG A 80 -9.70 -5.92 7.61
C ARG A 80 -8.65 -4.82 7.72
N LEU A 81 -7.38 -5.13 7.47
CA LEU A 81 -6.32 -4.13 7.47
C LEU A 81 -6.64 -3.04 6.43
N SER A 82 -6.86 -1.84 6.91
CA SER A 82 -7.32 -0.69 6.12
C SER A 82 -6.28 0.42 6.00
N VAL A 83 -5.43 0.57 7.04
CA VAL A 83 -4.40 1.59 7.11
C VAL A 83 -3.08 0.99 7.59
N LEU A 84 -2.01 1.22 6.82
CA LEU A 84 -0.65 0.91 7.23
C LEU A 84 0.17 2.20 7.27
N GLU A 85 0.78 2.48 8.42
CA GLU A 85 1.66 3.63 8.62
C GLU A 85 3.10 3.14 8.83
N LEU A 86 4.03 3.67 8.04
CA LEU A 86 5.41 3.19 7.97
C LEU A 86 6.38 4.32 7.64
N PRO A 87 7.68 4.19 8.00
CA PRO A 87 8.70 5.17 7.62
C PRO A 87 8.89 5.17 6.10
N SER A 88 9.17 6.35 5.52
CA SER A 88 9.33 6.51 4.07
C SER A 88 10.61 5.89 3.53
N ASP A 89 11.59 5.61 4.38
CA ASP A 89 12.88 5.01 4.05
C ASP A 89 12.95 3.49 4.26
N ILE A 90 11.81 2.83 4.52
CA ILE A 90 11.74 1.36 4.62
C ILE A 90 12.38 0.70 3.39
N CYS A 91 13.25 -0.29 3.65
CA CYS A 91 14.18 -0.77 2.63
C CYS A 91 13.68 -1.96 1.84
N ASP A 92 12.93 -2.88 2.47
CA ASP A 92 12.62 -4.17 1.88
C ASP A 92 11.26 -4.71 2.30
N VAL A 93 10.58 -5.36 1.37
CA VAL A 93 9.33 -6.09 1.60
C VAL A 93 9.38 -7.40 0.84
N ASP A 94 9.30 -8.49 1.57
CA ASP A 94 9.29 -9.82 0.95
C ASP A 94 7.99 -10.09 0.18
N GLY A 95 8.01 -11.12 -0.67
CA GLY A 95 6.86 -11.51 -1.48
C GLY A 95 5.62 -11.88 -0.66
N ASP A 96 4.45 -11.64 -1.23
CA ASP A 96 3.14 -12.00 -0.68
C ASP A 96 2.84 -11.40 0.71
N ALA A 97 3.63 -10.38 1.15
CA ALA A 97 3.47 -9.76 2.46
C ALA A 97 2.05 -9.19 2.68
N PHE A 98 1.40 -8.72 1.61
CA PHE A 98 0.06 -8.12 1.63
C PHE A 98 -1.00 -8.96 0.88
N MET A 99 -0.72 -10.22 0.61
CA MET A 99 -1.67 -11.09 -0.08
C MET A 99 -2.99 -11.18 0.70
N ASN A 100 -4.12 -10.96 0.01
CA ASN A 100 -5.47 -10.93 0.56
C ASN A 100 -5.75 -9.76 1.55
N CYS A 101 -4.97 -8.69 1.56
CA CYS A 101 -5.30 -7.45 2.27
C CYS A 101 -6.30 -6.61 1.47
N THR A 102 -7.49 -7.15 1.22
CA THR A 102 -8.48 -6.57 0.29
C THR A 102 -9.06 -5.23 0.70
N LYS A 103 -8.89 -4.83 1.96
CA LYS A 103 -9.36 -3.53 2.49
C LYS A 103 -8.25 -2.51 2.70
N LEU A 104 -7.01 -2.81 2.32
CA LEU A 104 -5.91 -1.88 2.48
C LEU A 104 -6.02 -0.73 1.46
N TYR A 105 -6.58 0.39 1.91
CA TYR A 105 -6.84 1.55 1.06
C TYR A 105 -5.93 2.74 1.34
N MET A 106 -5.17 2.74 2.45
CA MET A 106 -4.31 3.87 2.83
C MET A 106 -2.95 3.40 3.33
N LEU A 107 -1.90 3.89 2.67
CA LEU A 107 -0.52 3.83 3.15
C LEU A 107 -0.11 5.23 3.60
N VAL A 108 0.37 5.37 4.84
CA VAL A 108 0.92 6.63 5.35
C VAL A 108 2.43 6.48 5.48
N MET A 109 3.16 7.18 4.62
CA MET A 109 4.62 7.20 4.58
C MET A 109 5.12 8.37 5.43
N ARG A 110 5.72 8.11 6.60
CA ARG A 110 6.32 9.18 7.42
C ARG A 110 7.68 9.53 6.87
N GLY A 111 7.80 10.71 6.24
CA GLY A 111 8.99 11.24 5.62
C GLY A 111 8.74 11.88 4.26
N SER A 112 9.77 11.93 3.40
CA SER A 112 9.73 12.63 2.13
C SER A 112 9.33 11.72 0.97
N PRO A 113 8.55 12.22 -0.02
CA PRO A 113 8.35 11.53 -1.29
C PRO A 113 9.65 11.27 -2.08
N LYS A 114 10.74 11.96 -1.72
CA LYS A 114 12.08 11.78 -2.33
C LYS A 114 12.91 10.66 -1.70
N ASP A 115 12.45 10.11 -0.59
CA ASP A 115 13.16 9.03 0.07
C ASP A 115 13.15 7.77 -0.80
N LYS A 116 14.29 7.07 -0.83
CA LYS A 116 14.38 5.76 -1.47
C LYS A 116 13.65 4.76 -0.60
N SER A 117 12.61 4.14 -1.14
CA SER A 117 11.73 3.26 -0.39
C SER A 117 11.44 1.95 -1.13
N CYS A 118 10.83 1.01 -0.43
CA CYS A 118 10.23 -0.18 -1.02
C CYS A 118 8.76 0.01 -1.44
N LEU A 119 8.28 1.27 -1.53
CA LEU A 119 6.88 1.56 -1.85
C LEU A 119 6.41 0.86 -3.14
N LYS A 120 7.26 0.81 -4.17
CA LYS A 120 6.96 0.06 -5.40
C LYS A 120 6.69 -1.42 -5.12
N GLN A 121 7.47 -2.05 -4.24
CA GLN A 121 7.30 -3.46 -3.87
C GLN A 121 5.98 -3.68 -3.11
N ILE A 122 5.60 -2.74 -2.23
CA ILE A 122 4.31 -2.77 -1.54
C ILE A 122 3.16 -2.65 -2.54
N LEU A 123 3.20 -1.62 -3.39
CA LEU A 123 2.16 -1.33 -4.37
C LEU A 123 1.97 -2.46 -5.39
N SER A 124 3.04 -3.18 -5.74
CA SER A 124 2.96 -4.33 -6.66
C SER A 124 2.21 -5.53 -6.09
N GLN A 125 2.02 -5.58 -4.78
CA GLN A 125 1.29 -6.65 -4.08
C GLN A 125 -0.17 -6.27 -3.79
N ILE A 126 -0.60 -5.04 -4.12
CA ILE A 126 -1.93 -4.50 -3.87
C ILE A 126 -2.54 -4.09 -5.21
N SER A 127 -3.51 -4.87 -5.71
CA SER A 127 -4.19 -4.56 -6.98
C SER A 127 -5.41 -3.64 -6.80
N THR A 128 -5.98 -3.59 -5.59
CA THR A 128 -7.12 -2.73 -5.26
C THR A 128 -6.74 -1.25 -5.23
N LEU A 129 -7.74 -0.38 -5.26
CA LEU A 129 -7.52 1.07 -5.09
C LEU A 129 -6.79 1.36 -3.77
N VAL A 130 -5.68 2.08 -3.83
CA VAL A 130 -4.91 2.46 -2.65
C VAL A 130 -4.41 3.90 -2.76
N ARG A 131 -4.49 4.63 -1.66
CA ARG A 131 -3.97 5.99 -1.52
C ARG A 131 -2.68 5.96 -0.74
N VAL A 132 -1.67 6.70 -1.20
CA VAL A 132 -0.41 6.88 -0.50
C VAL A 132 -0.31 8.33 -0.07
N ARG A 133 -0.15 8.56 1.23
CA ARG A 133 0.04 9.88 1.82
C ARG A 133 1.43 9.98 2.41
N TRP A 134 2.18 11.00 2.04
CA TRP A 134 3.43 11.34 2.72
C TRP A 134 3.14 12.41 3.78
N ALA A 135 3.66 12.20 4.98
CA ALA A 135 3.48 13.07 6.12
C ALA A 135 4.83 13.50 6.70
N ASP A 136 4.91 14.76 7.15
CA ASP A 136 6.06 15.28 7.88
C ASP A 136 6.13 14.73 9.32
N SER A 137 7.14 15.16 10.08
CA SER A 137 7.35 14.77 11.49
C SER A 137 6.17 15.15 12.41
N ASP A 138 5.40 16.17 12.04
CA ASP A 138 4.25 16.65 12.80
C ASP A 138 2.94 15.93 12.38
N GLY A 139 3.02 15.03 11.38
CA GLY A 139 1.89 14.29 10.85
C GLY A 139 1.07 15.05 9.79
N ASN A 140 1.54 16.23 9.35
CA ASN A 140 0.85 16.97 8.29
C ASN A 140 1.14 16.32 6.93
N ALA A 141 0.11 16.17 6.13
CA ALA A 141 0.26 15.64 4.79
C ALA A 141 0.98 16.66 3.88
N ILE A 142 2.08 16.23 3.26
CA ILE A 142 2.88 17.02 2.31
C ILE A 142 2.65 16.65 0.87
N ALA A 143 2.23 15.41 0.62
CA ALA A 143 1.89 14.91 -0.70
C ALA A 143 0.92 13.74 -0.59
N GLN A 144 0.12 13.50 -1.62
CA GLN A 144 -0.74 12.33 -1.72
C GLN A 144 -0.90 11.89 -3.17
N ALA A 145 -0.91 10.58 -3.39
CA ALA A 145 -1.18 9.94 -4.66
C ALA A 145 -2.30 8.91 -4.52
N CYS A 146 -3.11 8.73 -5.56
CA CYS A 146 -4.14 7.71 -5.68
C CYS A 146 -3.71 6.70 -6.75
N PHE A 147 -3.71 5.43 -6.41
CA PHE A 147 -3.39 4.34 -7.33
C PHE A 147 -4.67 3.56 -7.58
N PHE A 148 -5.19 3.65 -8.80
CA PHE A 148 -6.42 2.98 -9.21
C PHE A 148 -6.32 1.46 -9.06
N GLU A 149 -7.45 0.82 -8.97
CA GLU A 149 -7.54 -0.64 -9.09
C GLU A 149 -7.06 -1.10 -10.47
N TYR A 150 -6.54 -2.30 -10.57
CA TYR A 150 -6.20 -2.93 -11.84
C TYR A 150 -6.45 -4.43 -11.79
N ASP A 151 -6.86 -4.99 -12.92
CA ASP A 151 -7.12 -6.40 -13.06
C ASP A 151 -5.92 -7.16 -13.61
N GLN A 152 -5.73 -8.37 -13.11
CA GLN A 152 -4.77 -9.34 -13.63
C GLN A 152 -5.53 -10.53 -14.20
N THR A 153 -5.35 -10.77 -15.50
CA THR A 153 -5.92 -11.93 -16.16
C THR A 153 -4.84 -12.82 -16.74
N TYR A 154 -5.06 -14.13 -16.67
CA TYR A 154 -4.17 -15.11 -17.27
C TYR A 154 -4.87 -15.75 -18.45
N ASP A 155 -4.33 -15.56 -19.65
CA ASP A 155 -4.77 -16.25 -20.86
C ASP A 155 -3.89 -17.47 -21.10
N GLU A 156 -4.51 -18.62 -21.27
CA GLU A 156 -3.81 -19.83 -21.74
C GLU A 156 -3.71 -19.80 -23.25
N ILE A 157 -2.49 -19.84 -23.78
CA ILE A 157 -2.24 -19.80 -25.22
C ILE A 157 -1.90 -21.20 -25.72
N GLY A 158 -2.86 -21.80 -26.41
CA GLY A 158 -2.73 -22.98 -27.25
C GLY A 158 -2.28 -24.27 -26.55
N PRO A 159 -1.93 -25.29 -27.31
CA PRO A 159 -1.66 -26.62 -26.76
C PRO A 159 -0.37 -26.72 -25.94
N ALA A 160 0.46 -25.66 -25.92
CA ALA A 160 1.72 -25.61 -25.16
C ALA A 160 1.54 -25.16 -23.70
N HIS A 161 0.30 -24.89 -23.24
CA HIS A 161 -0.01 -24.41 -21.89
C HIS A 161 0.82 -23.19 -21.48
N ILE A 162 1.04 -22.26 -22.41
CA ILE A 162 1.74 -21.01 -22.13
C ILE A 162 0.73 -20.03 -21.56
N PHE A 163 1.00 -19.54 -20.36
CA PHE A 163 0.15 -18.54 -19.71
C PHE A 163 0.69 -17.13 -20.01
N LYS A 164 -0.18 -16.28 -20.53
CA LYS A 164 0.09 -14.86 -20.71
C LYS A 164 -0.61 -14.07 -19.62
N LEU A 165 0.17 -13.35 -18.83
CA LEU A 165 -0.35 -12.40 -17.87
C LEU A 165 -0.69 -11.08 -18.57
N ASN A 166 -1.94 -10.66 -18.48
CA ASN A 166 -2.40 -9.35 -18.92
C ASN A 166 -2.72 -8.49 -17.69
N MET A 167 -2.28 -7.23 -17.73
CA MET A 167 -2.59 -6.22 -16.74
C MET A 167 -3.52 -5.20 -17.40
N ASN A 168 -4.70 -4.99 -16.85
CA ASN A 168 -5.71 -4.10 -17.39
C ASN A 168 -5.94 -2.94 -16.41
N GLY A 169 -6.05 -1.71 -16.93
CA GLY A 169 -6.26 -0.49 -16.16
C GLY A 169 -4.97 0.34 -15.94
N GLU A 170 -5.16 1.64 -15.80
CA GLU A 170 -4.06 2.59 -15.60
C GLU A 170 -3.44 2.49 -14.19
N GLY A 171 -4.15 1.85 -13.26
CA GLY A 171 -3.64 1.58 -11.93
C GLY A 171 -2.34 0.78 -11.90
N PHE A 172 -2.14 -0.17 -12.83
CA PHE A 172 -0.86 -0.88 -12.98
C PHE A 172 0.26 0.05 -13.44
N ARG A 173 -0.01 0.92 -14.43
CA ARG A 173 0.97 1.89 -14.95
C ARG A 173 1.38 2.90 -13.88
N ALA A 174 0.42 3.40 -13.08
CA ALA A 174 0.69 4.31 -11.98
C ALA A 174 1.70 3.71 -10.97
N ARG A 175 1.60 2.40 -10.71
CA ARG A 175 2.53 1.67 -9.82
C ARG A 175 3.93 1.48 -10.43
N GLN A 176 4.15 1.85 -11.68
CA GLN A 176 5.47 1.83 -12.33
C GLN A 176 6.18 3.19 -12.30
N ALA A 177 5.55 4.27 -11.84
CA ALA A 177 6.11 5.62 -11.78
C ALA A 177 7.23 5.76 -10.75
N PHE A 178 8.28 4.95 -10.87
CA PHE A 178 9.43 4.93 -9.97
C PHE A 178 10.74 4.87 -10.75
N MET A 179 11.74 5.60 -10.26
CA MET A 179 13.13 5.52 -10.73
C MET A 179 14.08 5.43 -9.53
N ASP A 180 14.96 4.43 -9.52
CA ASP A 180 15.90 4.18 -8.42
C ASP A 180 15.25 4.18 -7.04
N ARG A 181 14.06 3.53 -6.93
CA ARG A 181 13.25 3.41 -5.70
C ARG A 181 12.63 4.74 -5.21
N VAL A 182 12.70 5.81 -5.99
CA VAL A 182 12.05 7.10 -5.71
C VAL A 182 10.81 7.24 -6.59
N PHE A 183 9.72 7.74 -6.02
CA PHE A 183 8.50 8.01 -6.76
C PHE A 183 8.67 9.21 -7.68
N VAL A 184 8.29 9.07 -8.96
CA VAL A 184 8.47 10.08 -10.01
C VAL A 184 7.15 10.73 -10.36
N TRP A 185 6.87 11.87 -9.75
CA TRP A 185 5.62 12.61 -9.89
C TRP A 185 5.27 12.93 -11.35
N LYS A 186 6.25 13.31 -12.16
CA LYS A 186 6.02 13.60 -13.57
C LYS A 186 5.46 12.40 -14.33
N GLN A 187 6.03 11.21 -14.14
CA GLN A 187 5.52 9.99 -14.77
C GLN A 187 4.12 9.61 -14.28
N TYR A 188 3.86 9.84 -13.01
CA TYR A 188 2.54 9.62 -12.43
C TYR A 188 1.50 10.60 -12.99
N ASP A 189 1.83 11.89 -13.12
CA ASP A 189 0.92 12.90 -13.66
C ASP A 189 0.60 12.67 -15.15
N GLU A 190 1.55 12.14 -15.95
CA GLU A 190 1.35 11.80 -17.36
C GLU A 190 0.31 10.71 -17.59
N ILE A 191 0.07 9.85 -16.61
CA ILE A 191 -0.92 8.75 -16.70
C ILE A 191 -2.36 9.30 -16.73
N PHE A 192 -2.59 10.44 -16.10
CA PHE A 192 -3.94 11.01 -15.96
C PHE A 192 -4.65 11.19 -17.31
N SER A 193 -3.93 11.56 -18.36
CA SER A 193 -4.53 11.77 -19.69
C SER A 193 -5.12 10.50 -20.31
N GLU A 194 -4.52 9.35 -20.03
CA GLU A 194 -4.99 8.05 -20.50
C GLU A 194 -6.05 7.48 -19.56
N ALA A 195 -5.90 7.73 -18.25
CA ALA A 195 -6.86 7.31 -17.24
C ALA A 195 -8.27 7.89 -17.47
N ILE A 196 -8.39 9.11 -18.02
CA ILE A 196 -9.69 9.74 -18.35
C ILE A 196 -10.57 8.83 -19.24
N ALA A 197 -9.99 8.00 -20.07
CA ALA A 197 -10.74 7.10 -20.97
C ALA A 197 -11.10 5.75 -20.36
N GLN A 198 -10.51 5.38 -19.23
CA GLN A 198 -10.55 4.00 -18.70
C GLN A 198 -11.03 3.91 -17.25
N GLU A 199 -10.74 4.92 -16.45
CA GLU A 199 -11.01 4.90 -15.01
C GLU A 199 -12.35 5.56 -14.66
N SER A 200 -12.84 5.30 -13.45
CA SER A 200 -14.08 5.92 -12.97
C SER A 200 -13.91 7.43 -12.73
N GLU A 201 -15.00 8.19 -12.87
CA GLU A 201 -14.99 9.63 -12.60
C GLU A 201 -14.56 9.94 -11.17
N ASP A 202 -14.99 9.14 -10.19
CA ASP A 202 -14.64 9.32 -8.77
C ASP A 202 -13.14 9.14 -8.51
N ASP A 203 -12.51 8.15 -9.15
CA ASP A 203 -11.08 7.90 -9.01
C ASP A 203 -10.24 9.00 -9.66
N LEU A 204 -10.70 9.49 -10.83
CA LEU A 204 -10.07 10.62 -11.52
C LEU A 204 -10.18 11.91 -10.71
N LEU A 205 -11.35 12.15 -10.09
CA LEU A 205 -11.54 13.28 -9.17
C LEU A 205 -10.60 13.21 -7.99
N ASP A 206 -10.46 12.05 -7.36
CA ASP A 206 -9.54 11.82 -6.25
C ASP A 206 -8.09 12.13 -6.65
N MET A 207 -7.62 11.60 -7.79
CA MET A 207 -6.28 11.87 -8.29
C MET A 207 -6.05 13.36 -8.53
N ALA A 208 -6.93 14.01 -9.29
CA ALA A 208 -6.82 15.43 -9.61
C ALA A 208 -6.87 16.30 -8.36
N PHE A 209 -7.79 16.02 -7.44
CA PHE A 209 -7.99 16.76 -6.20
C PHE A 209 -6.74 16.72 -5.31
N TYR A 210 -6.17 15.52 -5.07
CA TYR A 210 -4.96 15.40 -4.26
C TYR A 210 -3.74 16.05 -4.92
N ARG A 211 -3.60 15.94 -6.24
CA ARG A 211 -2.52 16.60 -6.95
C ARG A 211 -2.61 18.12 -6.90
N LEU A 212 -3.82 18.67 -6.91
CA LEU A 212 -4.04 20.13 -6.82
C LEU A 212 -3.88 20.66 -5.40
N ILE A 213 -4.36 19.92 -4.38
CA ILE A 213 -4.26 20.35 -2.98
C ILE A 213 -2.81 20.36 -2.51
N TYR A 214 -2.10 19.28 -2.68
CA TYR A 214 -0.74 19.16 -2.18
C TYR A 214 0.29 19.77 -3.14
N ALA A 215 -0.01 19.82 -4.44
CA ALA A 215 0.79 20.42 -5.52
C ALA A 215 2.30 20.08 -5.49
N TYR A 216 2.67 18.96 -4.86
CA TYR A 216 4.06 18.54 -4.69
C TYR A 216 4.69 18.25 -6.06
N GLU A 217 5.75 19.00 -6.43
CA GLU A 217 6.41 18.92 -7.74
C GLU A 217 5.45 18.99 -8.95
N LEU A 218 4.29 19.66 -8.80
CA LEU A 218 3.28 19.75 -9.84
C LEU A 218 3.69 20.78 -10.90
N SER A 219 3.83 20.33 -12.16
CA SER A 219 4.10 21.21 -13.29
C SER A 219 2.89 22.10 -13.62
N LYS A 220 3.12 23.22 -14.31
CA LYS A 220 2.04 24.12 -14.75
C LYS A 220 1.13 23.42 -15.74
N GLU A 221 1.67 22.62 -16.62
CA GLU A 221 0.98 21.86 -17.66
C GLU A 221 0.06 20.80 -17.02
N ALA A 222 0.59 19.99 -16.13
CA ALA A 222 -0.20 18.98 -15.39
C ALA A 222 -1.28 19.64 -14.53
N ARG A 223 -0.98 20.76 -13.86
CA ARG A 223 -1.97 21.52 -13.09
C ARG A 223 -3.13 21.99 -13.94
N GLN A 224 -2.84 22.51 -15.14
CA GLN A 224 -3.88 22.96 -16.05
C GLN A 224 -4.75 21.80 -16.51
N GLN A 225 -4.16 20.65 -16.80
CA GLN A 225 -4.88 19.45 -17.20
C GLN A 225 -5.82 18.96 -16.09
N PHE A 226 -5.35 18.87 -14.85
CA PHE A 226 -6.20 18.49 -13.71
C PHE A 226 -7.36 19.47 -13.50
N LEU A 227 -7.12 20.77 -13.60
CA LEU A 227 -8.18 21.79 -13.46
C LEU A 227 -9.24 21.69 -14.56
N LEU A 228 -8.84 21.50 -15.80
CA LEU A 228 -9.78 21.35 -16.92
C LEU A 228 -10.64 20.09 -16.76
N SER A 229 -10.05 18.99 -16.33
CA SER A 229 -10.80 17.75 -16.09
C SER A 229 -11.82 17.87 -14.97
N LEU A 230 -11.49 18.55 -13.87
CA LEU A 230 -12.47 18.82 -12.80
C LEU A 230 -13.66 19.64 -13.29
N ILE A 231 -13.45 20.59 -14.21
CA ILE A 231 -14.53 21.39 -14.79
C ILE A 231 -15.44 20.50 -15.65
N HIS A 232 -14.86 19.65 -16.50
CA HIS A 232 -15.63 18.77 -17.40
C HIS A 232 -16.41 17.70 -16.65
N ILE A 233 -15.85 17.10 -15.60
CA ILE A 233 -16.52 16.09 -14.78
C ILE A 233 -17.65 16.72 -13.94
N SER A 234 -17.51 17.99 -13.53
CA SER A 234 -18.53 18.70 -12.74
C SER A 234 -19.67 19.32 -13.58
N GLU A 235 -19.55 19.37 -14.90
CA GLU A 235 -20.65 19.84 -15.77
C GLU A 235 -21.64 18.69 -16.00
N PRO A 236 -22.93 18.84 -15.56
CA PRO A 236 -23.92 17.82 -15.86
C PRO A 236 -24.07 17.72 -17.38
N THR A 237 -23.88 16.53 -17.91
CA THR A 237 -24.20 16.19 -19.30
C THR A 237 -25.64 16.64 -19.60
N ARG A 238 -25.79 17.68 -20.43
CA ARG A 238 -27.08 18.14 -20.95
C ARG A 238 -27.61 17.17 -21.98
#